data_0f82715433c4321f888df46f564cc42f
#
_entry.id   0f82715433c4321f888df46f564cc42f
#
_cell.length_a   1.000
_cell.length_b   1.000
_cell.length_c   1.000
_cell.angle_alpha   90.00
_cell.angle_beta   90.00
_cell.angle_gamma   90.00
#
_symmetry.space_group_name_H-M   'P 1'
#
loop_
_entity.id
_entity.type
_entity.pdbx_description
1 polymer ?
#
loop_
_entity_poly.entity_id
_entity_poly.type
_entity_poly.pdbx_seq_one_letter_code
_entity_poly.pdbx_strand_id
1 'polypeptide(L)'
;NTILTAANLDAGSAFAVGKDYYVYICDSRIDSADEKYVISLNSTYPTGWNATNSRKIGGFHYGRCRKVDSNLQPLNGSSVIFGTGWESAVSNGIVPRSVWTLGHRPKCSPEGMVYLGGGTWVDIYLNSDDGAKGLKSEYGCAPMTGTESMNWYNFVERLAKSGKRLPNYAEFCAYAFGSPAGLDNANTNAWSATSNTGRGVTGSVVNAVSSVGVVDAVGRVWEWLDELITRAEHATNADYHASVAWGWDKKSPLNTGEKSYDVGNIYQYYAYSLAALIAGGNWNNGANCGARAVNCNNYPWNVNTNIGARGACDLVRTLQAQSSTEYWQGLRKG
;
A
#
# COMPACT_ATOMS: atom_id res chain seq x y z
N ASN A 1 -16.40 -26.73 -5.56
CA ASN A 1 -15.69 -25.45 -5.70
C ASN A 1 -16.46 -24.59 -6.71
N THR A 2 -16.95 -23.44 -6.27
CA THR A 2 -17.62 -22.47 -7.15
C THR A 2 -16.59 -21.42 -7.57
N ILE A 3 -16.43 -21.21 -8.88
CA ILE A 3 -15.60 -20.15 -9.44
C ILE A 3 -16.49 -18.92 -9.64
N LEU A 4 -16.13 -17.82 -9.00
CA LEU A 4 -16.83 -16.55 -9.14
C LEU A 4 -16.24 -15.74 -10.31
N THR A 5 -17.13 -15.21 -11.14
CA THR A 5 -16.78 -14.41 -12.33
C THR A 5 -17.64 -13.15 -12.38
N ALA A 6 -17.48 -12.32 -13.42
CA ALA A 6 -18.34 -11.16 -13.64
C ALA A 6 -19.83 -11.54 -13.83
N ALA A 7 -20.14 -12.78 -14.16
CA ALA A 7 -21.52 -13.27 -14.23
C ALA A 7 -22.23 -13.32 -12.86
N ASN A 8 -21.47 -13.26 -11.77
CA ASN A 8 -22.00 -13.20 -10.40
C ASN A 8 -22.26 -11.77 -9.91
N LEU A 9 -22.01 -10.72 -10.73
CA LEU A 9 -22.30 -9.34 -10.37
C LEU A 9 -23.81 -9.12 -10.26
N ASP A 10 -24.23 -8.40 -9.22
CA ASP A 10 -25.61 -7.97 -9.01
C ASP A 10 -26.03 -6.82 -9.93
N ALA A 11 -25.03 -6.05 -10.40
CA ALA A 11 -25.23 -4.96 -11.35
C ALA A 11 -24.01 -4.81 -12.27
N GLY A 12 -24.27 -4.52 -13.55
CA GLY A 12 -23.21 -4.39 -14.56
C GLY A 12 -22.79 -5.75 -15.14
N SER A 13 -21.93 -5.71 -16.17
CA SER A 13 -21.45 -6.88 -16.91
C SER A 13 -19.95 -7.12 -16.80
N ALA A 14 -19.22 -6.19 -16.18
CA ALA A 14 -17.77 -6.25 -16.04
C ALA A 14 -17.28 -5.56 -14.75
N PHE A 15 -16.14 -6.01 -14.25
CA PHE A 15 -15.45 -5.34 -13.15
C PHE A 15 -14.83 -4.02 -13.61
N ALA A 16 -14.84 -3.01 -12.74
CA ALA A 16 -14.26 -1.70 -12.96
C ALA A 16 -12.98 -1.52 -12.14
N VAL A 17 -11.93 -0.97 -12.76
CA VAL A 17 -10.65 -0.66 -12.11
C VAL A 17 -10.84 0.35 -10.98
N GLY A 18 -10.18 0.10 -9.86
CA GLY A 18 -10.21 0.98 -8.69
C GLY A 18 -11.46 0.81 -7.83
N LYS A 19 -12.16 -0.31 -7.94
CA LYS A 19 -13.38 -0.60 -7.17
C LYS A 19 -13.19 -1.76 -6.23
N ASP A 20 -13.79 -1.64 -5.05
CA ASP A 20 -13.91 -2.70 -4.07
C ASP A 20 -15.23 -3.43 -4.26
N TYR A 21 -15.15 -4.74 -4.28
CA TYR A 21 -16.28 -5.64 -4.44
C TYR A 21 -16.44 -6.52 -3.22
N TYR A 22 -17.68 -6.75 -2.85
CA TYR A 22 -18.07 -7.60 -1.73
C TYR A 22 -18.69 -8.88 -2.25
N VAL A 23 -18.39 -9.98 -1.59
CA VAL A 23 -18.92 -11.31 -1.91
C VAL A 23 -19.94 -11.68 -0.86
N TYR A 24 -21.11 -12.09 -1.34
CA TYR A 24 -22.25 -12.49 -0.52
C TYR A 24 -22.69 -13.91 -0.83
N ILE A 25 -23.19 -14.60 0.18
CA ILE A 25 -24.08 -15.74 0.03
C ILE A 25 -25.48 -15.20 0.15
N CYS A 26 -26.33 -15.50 -0.84
CA CYS A 26 -27.71 -15.08 -0.92
C CYS A 26 -28.61 -16.32 -1.02
N ASP A 27 -29.69 -16.31 -0.25
CA ASP A 27 -30.64 -17.42 -0.18
C ASP A 27 -32.07 -16.87 -0.31
N SER A 28 -32.79 -17.35 -1.32
CA SER A 28 -34.20 -16.98 -1.55
C SER A 28 -35.16 -17.59 -0.52
N ARG A 29 -34.71 -18.56 0.30
CA ARG A 29 -35.46 -19.29 1.34
C ARG A 29 -36.72 -20.01 0.87
N ILE A 30 -36.94 -20.07 -0.43
CA ILE A 30 -38.08 -20.76 -1.00
C ILE A 30 -37.71 -22.19 -1.39
N ASP A 31 -36.41 -22.42 -1.69
CA ASP A 31 -35.86 -23.74 -1.99
C ASP A 31 -34.38 -23.77 -1.52
N SER A 32 -34.04 -24.73 -0.67
CA SER A 32 -32.68 -24.91 -0.11
C SER A 32 -31.62 -25.30 -1.16
N ALA A 33 -31.99 -25.44 -2.42
CA ALA A 33 -31.09 -25.68 -3.55
C ALA A 33 -30.58 -24.39 -4.22
N ASP A 34 -31.00 -23.20 -3.78
CA ASP A 34 -30.77 -21.93 -4.46
C ASP A 34 -29.79 -20.99 -3.78
N GLU A 35 -28.83 -21.52 -3.02
CA GLU A 35 -27.71 -20.67 -2.55
C GLU A 35 -26.98 -20.05 -3.75
N LYS A 36 -26.98 -18.72 -3.82
CA LYS A 36 -26.28 -17.97 -4.87
C LYS A 36 -25.13 -17.18 -4.27
N TYR A 37 -23.99 -17.25 -4.93
CA TYR A 37 -22.88 -16.32 -4.67
C TYR A 37 -23.08 -15.08 -5.53
N VAL A 38 -23.14 -13.93 -4.89
CA VAL A 38 -23.36 -12.63 -5.55
C VAL A 38 -22.19 -11.71 -5.23
N ILE A 39 -21.69 -11.01 -6.24
CA ILE A 39 -20.66 -9.97 -6.12
C ILE A 39 -21.33 -8.62 -6.28
N SER A 40 -21.04 -7.67 -5.40
CA SER A 40 -21.67 -6.35 -5.39
C SER A 40 -20.68 -5.25 -5.06
N LEU A 41 -20.93 -4.06 -5.56
CA LEU A 41 -20.30 -2.81 -5.08
C LEU A 41 -20.94 -2.31 -3.78
N ASN A 42 -22.11 -2.80 -3.41
CA ASN A 42 -22.79 -2.39 -2.20
C ASN A 42 -22.19 -3.09 -0.97
N SER A 43 -21.75 -2.31 -0.01
CA SER A 43 -21.13 -2.83 1.21
C SER A 43 -22.13 -3.37 2.25
N THR A 44 -23.43 -3.16 2.06
CA THR A 44 -24.49 -3.61 2.96
C THR A 44 -25.12 -4.92 2.51
N TYR A 45 -25.71 -4.95 1.33
CA TYR A 45 -26.29 -6.13 0.67
C TYR A 45 -26.39 -5.89 -0.84
N PRO A 46 -26.41 -6.96 -1.67
CA PRO A 46 -26.46 -6.82 -3.11
C PRO A 46 -27.81 -6.26 -3.60
N THR A 47 -27.82 -5.71 -4.79
CA THR A 47 -29.04 -5.25 -5.45
C THR A 47 -30.05 -6.39 -5.59
N GLY A 48 -31.30 -6.15 -5.20
CA GLY A 48 -32.35 -7.17 -5.20
C GLY A 48 -32.38 -8.08 -3.95
N TRP A 49 -31.46 -7.88 -3.02
CA TRP A 49 -31.35 -8.63 -1.76
C TRP A 49 -31.43 -7.68 -0.56
N ASN A 50 -31.48 -8.23 0.65
CA ASN A 50 -31.57 -7.48 1.89
C ASN A 50 -30.84 -8.19 3.04
N ALA A 51 -30.84 -7.60 4.23
CA ALA A 51 -30.13 -8.13 5.39
C ALA A 51 -30.65 -9.50 5.89
N THR A 52 -31.86 -9.91 5.53
CA THR A 52 -32.45 -11.17 6.00
C THR A 52 -32.15 -12.35 5.09
N ASN A 53 -31.81 -12.09 3.83
CA ASN A 53 -31.58 -13.13 2.81
C ASN A 53 -30.22 -13.02 2.11
N SER A 54 -29.32 -12.19 2.64
CA SER A 54 -27.93 -12.11 2.17
C SER A 54 -26.96 -11.99 3.33
N ARG A 55 -25.78 -12.58 3.18
CA ARG A 55 -24.67 -12.51 4.16
C ARG A 55 -23.36 -12.23 3.45
N LYS A 56 -22.73 -11.13 3.82
CA LYS A 56 -21.38 -10.81 3.35
C LYS A 56 -20.35 -11.79 3.95
N ILE A 57 -19.52 -12.40 3.11
CA ILE A 57 -18.52 -13.39 3.50
C ILE A 57 -17.10 -12.96 3.22
N GLY A 58 -16.90 -11.93 2.37
CA GLY A 58 -15.59 -11.44 1.99
C GLY A 58 -15.69 -10.36 0.94
N GLY A 59 -14.55 -10.08 0.30
CA GLY A 59 -14.46 -9.14 -0.80
C GLY A 59 -13.05 -9.07 -1.37
N PHE A 60 -12.87 -8.18 -2.32
CA PHE A 60 -11.61 -7.94 -3.01
C PHE A 60 -11.59 -6.57 -3.68
N HIS A 61 -10.40 -6.09 -3.98
CA HIS A 61 -10.18 -4.92 -4.82
C HIS A 61 -9.92 -5.36 -6.26
N TYR A 62 -10.60 -4.74 -7.24
CA TYR A 62 -10.32 -4.93 -8.65
C TYR A 62 -9.52 -3.72 -9.15
N GLY A 63 -8.29 -3.95 -9.54
CA GLY A 63 -7.35 -2.89 -9.87
C GLY A 63 -6.25 -3.32 -10.82
N ARG A 64 -5.14 -2.65 -10.75
CA ARG A 64 -3.97 -2.96 -11.55
C ARG A 64 -3.13 -4.03 -10.87
N CYS A 65 -2.77 -5.05 -11.63
CA CYS A 65 -1.97 -6.18 -11.16
C CYS A 65 -0.68 -6.27 -11.96
N ARG A 66 0.45 -6.33 -11.26
CA ARG A 66 1.74 -6.63 -11.88
C ARG A 66 1.91 -8.13 -12.01
N LYS A 67 2.38 -8.58 -13.17
CA LYS A 67 2.78 -9.96 -13.35
C LYS A 67 4.08 -10.23 -12.59
N VAL A 68 4.10 -11.29 -11.80
CA VAL A 68 5.24 -11.65 -10.94
C VAL A 68 5.50 -13.14 -10.96
N ASP A 69 6.72 -13.55 -10.61
CA ASP A 69 7.06 -14.94 -10.32
C ASP A 69 6.69 -15.35 -8.88
N SER A 70 7.08 -16.55 -8.47
CA SER A 70 6.87 -17.07 -7.12
C SER A 70 7.59 -16.27 -6.01
N ASN A 71 8.64 -15.54 -6.37
CA ASN A 71 9.42 -14.68 -5.48
C ASN A 71 8.98 -13.22 -5.52
N LEU A 72 7.83 -12.94 -6.15
CA LEU A 72 7.29 -11.61 -6.37
C LEU A 72 8.17 -10.71 -7.26
N GLN A 73 9.10 -11.27 -8.02
CA GLN A 73 9.89 -10.50 -8.96
C GLN A 73 9.03 -10.12 -10.18
N PRO A 74 9.02 -8.84 -10.60
CA PRO A 74 8.25 -8.40 -11.76
C PRO A 74 8.68 -9.10 -13.04
N LEU A 75 7.70 -9.57 -13.82
CA LEU A 75 7.94 -10.29 -15.09
C LEU A 75 7.39 -9.53 -16.29
N ASN A 76 8.18 -9.54 -17.39
CA ASN A 76 7.69 -9.29 -18.74
C ASN A 76 7.74 -10.60 -19.51
N GLY A 77 6.57 -11.14 -19.86
CA GLY A 77 6.49 -12.52 -20.36
C GLY A 77 6.88 -13.54 -19.29
N SER A 78 7.95 -14.29 -19.52
CA SER A 78 8.56 -15.23 -18.56
C SER A 78 9.87 -14.73 -17.97
N SER A 79 10.36 -13.56 -18.40
CA SER A 79 11.64 -12.99 -17.97
C SER A 79 11.42 -11.94 -16.89
N VAL A 80 12.34 -11.86 -15.92
CA VAL A 80 12.36 -10.79 -14.92
C VAL A 80 12.62 -9.46 -15.62
N ILE A 81 11.86 -8.42 -15.27
CA ILE A 81 12.02 -7.09 -15.83
C ILE A 81 13.36 -6.49 -15.41
N PHE A 82 14.09 -5.97 -16.37
CA PHE A 82 15.38 -5.32 -16.17
C PHE A 82 15.54 -4.15 -17.15
N GLY A 83 14.93 -3.02 -16.85
CA GLY A 83 15.08 -1.80 -17.66
C GLY A 83 13.93 -1.49 -18.61
N THR A 84 13.29 -2.45 -19.26
CA THR A 84 12.16 -2.23 -20.19
C THR A 84 11.03 -3.22 -19.95
N GLY A 85 9.83 -2.93 -20.50
CA GLY A 85 8.70 -3.85 -20.43
C GLY A 85 7.80 -3.67 -19.21
N TRP A 86 7.94 -2.57 -18.49
CA TRP A 86 7.14 -2.30 -17.31
C TRP A 86 5.63 -2.19 -17.58
N GLU A 87 5.26 -1.59 -18.71
CA GLU A 87 3.86 -1.36 -19.06
C GLU A 87 3.15 -2.65 -19.47
N SER A 88 3.81 -3.47 -20.29
CA SER A 88 3.25 -4.75 -20.76
C SER A 88 3.08 -5.79 -19.66
N ALA A 89 3.70 -5.58 -18.51
CA ALA A 89 3.63 -6.46 -17.35
C ALA A 89 2.52 -6.08 -16.35
N VAL A 90 1.64 -5.16 -16.71
CA VAL A 90 0.49 -4.75 -15.90
C VAL A 90 -0.81 -5.09 -16.60
N SER A 91 -1.73 -5.70 -15.89
CA SER A 91 -3.09 -6.00 -16.34
C SER A 91 -4.12 -5.53 -15.31
N ASN A 92 -5.37 -5.42 -15.74
CA ASN A 92 -6.47 -5.20 -14.81
C ASN A 92 -6.98 -6.56 -14.31
N GLY A 93 -7.25 -6.66 -13.02
CA GLY A 93 -7.71 -7.90 -12.42
C GLY A 93 -8.05 -7.75 -10.94
N ILE A 94 -8.46 -8.84 -10.32
CA ILE A 94 -8.53 -8.92 -8.86
C ILE A 94 -7.10 -8.83 -8.34
N VAL A 95 -6.81 -7.83 -7.52
CA VAL A 95 -5.51 -7.71 -6.88
C VAL A 95 -5.33 -8.88 -5.91
N PRO A 96 -4.39 -9.81 -6.15
CA PRO A 96 -4.42 -11.12 -5.47
C PRO A 96 -4.37 -11.01 -3.94
N ARG A 97 -3.61 -10.05 -3.42
CA ARG A 97 -3.43 -9.83 -1.98
C ARG A 97 -4.52 -8.93 -1.35
N SER A 98 -5.49 -8.47 -2.12
CA SER A 98 -6.63 -7.71 -1.63
C SER A 98 -7.83 -8.58 -1.24
N VAL A 99 -7.78 -9.88 -1.54
CA VAL A 99 -8.87 -10.80 -1.19
C VAL A 99 -8.92 -10.98 0.31
N TRP A 100 -10.09 -10.71 0.89
CA TRP A 100 -10.33 -10.83 2.32
C TRP A 100 -11.58 -11.68 2.60
N THR A 101 -11.60 -12.28 3.77
CA THR A 101 -12.73 -13.02 4.33
C THR A 101 -13.00 -12.54 5.75
N LEU A 102 -14.07 -13.02 6.37
CA LEU A 102 -14.38 -12.68 7.77
C LEU A 102 -13.25 -13.03 8.74
N GLY A 103 -12.51 -14.12 8.48
CA GLY A 103 -11.39 -14.58 9.30
C GLY A 103 -10.01 -14.05 8.84
N HIS A 104 -9.92 -13.44 7.67
CA HIS A 104 -8.68 -12.92 7.12
C HIS A 104 -8.92 -11.52 6.54
N ARG A 105 -8.79 -10.51 7.35
CA ARG A 105 -9.00 -9.10 7.00
C ARG A 105 -8.26 -8.17 7.95
N PRO A 106 -8.05 -6.90 7.61
CA PRO A 106 -7.52 -5.93 8.56
C PRO A 106 -8.55 -5.64 9.68
N LYS A 107 -8.09 -5.09 10.79
CA LYS A 107 -8.95 -4.59 11.89
C LYS A 107 -9.81 -3.40 11.44
N CYS A 108 -9.30 -2.58 10.53
CA CYS A 108 -10.05 -1.48 9.89
C CYS A 108 -10.88 -1.97 8.70
N SER A 109 -11.45 -1.07 7.89
CA SER A 109 -12.07 -1.42 6.61
C SER A 109 -11.04 -2.03 5.66
N PRO A 110 -11.33 -3.17 5.01
CA PRO A 110 -10.45 -3.82 4.04
C PRO A 110 -10.43 -3.13 2.67
N GLU A 111 -11.27 -2.13 2.45
CA GLU A 111 -11.42 -1.42 1.18
C GLU A 111 -10.11 -0.74 0.78
N GLY A 112 -9.70 -0.94 -0.48
CA GLY A 112 -8.47 -0.38 -1.00
C GLY A 112 -7.21 -0.85 -0.28
N MET A 113 -7.19 -2.04 0.31
CA MET A 113 -6.03 -2.59 1.03
C MET A 113 -5.53 -3.91 0.45
N VAL A 114 -4.24 -4.20 0.66
CA VAL A 114 -3.59 -5.47 0.34
C VAL A 114 -2.87 -6.03 1.56
N TYR A 115 -2.82 -7.37 1.66
CA TYR A 115 -2.10 -8.07 2.71
C TYR A 115 -0.61 -8.22 2.35
N LEU A 116 0.28 -7.71 3.19
CA LEU A 116 1.73 -7.83 2.99
C LEU A 116 2.30 -9.17 3.44
N GLY A 117 1.63 -9.84 4.35
CA GLY A 117 2.19 -10.93 5.13
C GLY A 117 2.48 -10.49 6.56
N GLY A 118 2.88 -11.43 7.44
CA GLY A 118 3.25 -11.10 8.82
C GLY A 118 2.14 -10.49 9.68
N GLY A 119 0.90 -10.46 9.20
CA GLY A 119 -0.22 -9.86 9.92
C GLY A 119 -0.49 -8.39 9.57
N THR A 120 0.16 -7.84 8.54
CA THR A 120 0.01 -6.43 8.13
C THR A 120 -0.75 -6.29 6.82
N TRP A 121 -1.70 -5.38 6.79
CA TRP A 121 -2.38 -4.86 5.61
C TRP A 121 -1.93 -3.43 5.34
N VAL A 122 -1.86 -3.03 4.07
CA VAL A 122 -1.50 -1.67 3.67
C VAL A 122 -2.45 -1.17 2.59
N ASP A 123 -2.65 0.15 2.55
CA ASP A 123 -3.45 0.81 1.52
C ASP A 123 -2.83 0.63 0.12
N ILE A 124 -3.66 0.34 -0.88
CA ILE A 124 -3.26 0.24 -2.28
C ILE A 124 -2.86 1.62 -2.82
N TYR A 125 -3.63 2.65 -2.47
CA TYR A 125 -3.47 4.01 -2.95
C TYR A 125 -2.95 4.93 -1.85
N LEU A 126 -2.26 6.00 -2.25
CA LEU A 126 -1.93 7.10 -1.35
C LEU A 126 -3.21 7.69 -0.74
N ASN A 127 -3.12 8.06 0.52
CA ASN A 127 -4.29 8.49 1.26
C ASN A 127 -4.88 9.80 0.75
N SER A 128 -6.18 9.80 0.57
CA SER A 128 -7.03 10.95 0.27
C SER A 128 -7.99 11.24 1.43
N ASP A 129 -8.66 12.38 1.37
CA ASP A 129 -9.60 12.81 2.41
C ASP A 129 -10.85 11.93 2.46
N ASP A 130 -11.26 11.51 3.65
CA ASP A 130 -12.55 10.86 3.94
C ASP A 130 -13.39 11.65 4.95
N GLY A 131 -13.15 12.93 5.06
CA GLY A 131 -13.86 13.83 5.97
C GLY A 131 -13.67 13.43 7.44
N ALA A 132 -14.78 13.33 8.16
CA ALA A 132 -14.80 12.98 9.59
C ALA A 132 -14.28 11.56 9.87
N LYS A 133 -14.28 10.66 8.87
CA LYS A 133 -13.79 9.28 9.00
C LYS A 133 -12.28 9.17 8.92
N GLY A 134 -11.57 10.26 8.62
CA GLY A 134 -10.12 10.29 8.54
C GLY A 134 -9.58 10.24 7.12
N LEU A 135 -8.85 9.18 6.76
CA LEU A 135 -8.23 9.01 5.45
C LEU A 135 -8.66 7.70 4.80
N LYS A 136 -8.75 7.71 3.48
CA LYS A 136 -9.10 6.53 2.65
C LYS A 136 -8.07 6.26 1.58
N SER A 137 -8.04 5.00 1.12
CA SER A 137 -7.29 4.51 -0.03
C SER A 137 -8.25 4.40 -1.21
N GLU A 138 -8.15 5.32 -2.17
CA GLU A 138 -9.11 5.38 -3.28
C GLU A 138 -8.41 5.70 -4.62
N TYR A 139 -8.81 4.97 -5.66
CA TYR A 139 -8.33 5.17 -7.02
C TYR A 139 -8.79 6.52 -7.60
N GLY A 140 -7.89 7.22 -8.30
CA GLY A 140 -8.22 8.45 -9.01
C GLY A 140 -8.38 9.69 -8.11
N CYS A 141 -8.06 9.60 -6.82
CA CYS A 141 -8.09 10.72 -5.89
C CYS A 141 -6.73 11.41 -5.78
N ALA A 142 -6.73 12.71 -5.53
CA ALA A 142 -5.50 13.42 -5.20
C ALA A 142 -5.02 13.02 -3.80
N PRO A 143 -3.74 12.67 -3.63
CA PRO A 143 -3.18 12.40 -2.31
C PRO A 143 -3.24 13.63 -1.41
N MET A 144 -3.57 13.45 -0.14
CA MET A 144 -3.37 14.49 0.88
C MET A 144 -1.88 14.75 1.05
N THR A 145 -1.50 16.00 1.17
CA THR A 145 -0.11 16.44 1.36
C THR A 145 -0.08 17.74 2.18
N GLY A 146 1.06 18.40 2.25
CA GLY A 146 1.15 19.76 2.79
C GLY A 146 0.30 20.80 2.03
N THR A 147 -0.21 20.49 0.85
CA THR A 147 -1.21 21.34 0.15
C THR A 147 -2.47 21.52 1.02
N GLU A 148 -2.86 20.49 1.74
CA GLU A 148 -3.97 20.49 2.70
C GLU A 148 -3.48 20.73 4.15
N SER A 149 -2.32 21.35 4.30
CA SER A 149 -1.67 21.63 5.58
C SER A 149 -1.36 20.38 6.42
N MET A 150 -1.15 19.23 5.75
CA MET A 150 -0.83 17.97 6.43
C MET A 150 0.65 17.91 6.78
N ASN A 151 0.93 17.51 8.02
CA ASN A 151 2.24 17.10 8.50
C ASN A 151 2.17 15.70 9.10
N TRP A 152 3.28 15.18 9.63
CA TRP A 152 3.35 13.84 10.20
C TRP A 152 2.28 13.61 11.30
N TYR A 153 2.11 14.56 12.22
CA TYR A 153 1.13 14.44 13.31
C TYR A 153 -0.31 14.40 12.80
N ASN A 154 -0.63 15.23 11.80
CA ASN A 154 -1.96 15.23 11.18
C ASN A 154 -2.26 13.90 10.49
N PHE A 155 -1.25 13.30 9.83
CA PHE A 155 -1.42 11.97 9.23
C PHE A 155 -1.66 10.90 10.29
N VAL A 156 -0.86 10.89 11.38
CA VAL A 156 -1.06 9.94 12.50
C VAL A 156 -2.48 10.06 13.07
N GLU A 157 -2.93 11.29 13.38
CA GLU A 157 -4.26 11.52 13.92
C GLU A 157 -5.37 11.06 12.97
N ARG A 158 -5.27 11.43 11.69
CA ARG A 158 -6.31 11.11 10.71
C ARG A 158 -6.33 9.64 10.32
N LEU A 159 -5.18 8.98 10.26
CA LEU A 159 -5.11 7.53 10.07
C LEU A 159 -5.74 6.79 11.26
N ALA A 160 -5.49 7.24 12.49
CA ALA A 160 -6.10 6.65 13.68
C ALA A 160 -7.64 6.70 13.63
N LYS A 161 -8.24 7.79 13.11
CA LYS A 161 -9.70 7.88 12.88
C LYS A 161 -10.22 6.82 11.91
N SER A 162 -9.39 6.40 10.95
CA SER A 162 -9.70 5.31 10.01
C SER A 162 -9.34 3.92 10.55
N GLY A 163 -8.86 3.81 11.81
CA GLY A 163 -8.36 2.57 12.39
C GLY A 163 -7.03 2.10 11.82
N LYS A 164 -6.24 3.02 11.27
CA LYS A 164 -4.95 2.76 10.62
C LYS A 164 -3.81 3.47 11.35
N ARG A 165 -2.59 3.12 10.97
CA ARG A 165 -1.33 3.76 11.39
C ARG A 165 -0.45 4.05 10.18
N LEU A 166 0.62 4.80 10.36
CA LEU A 166 1.69 4.88 9.37
C LEU A 166 2.41 3.52 9.26
N PRO A 167 2.88 3.13 8.07
CA PRO A 167 3.79 2.00 7.90
C PRO A 167 5.19 2.36 8.41
N ASN A 168 5.95 1.35 8.82
CA ASN A 168 7.37 1.51 9.06
C ASN A 168 8.20 1.31 7.79
N TYR A 169 9.52 1.57 7.85
CA TYR A 169 10.39 1.49 6.68
C TYR A 169 10.50 0.06 6.11
N ALA A 170 10.49 -0.96 6.94
CA ALA A 170 10.51 -2.35 6.46
C ALA A 170 9.20 -2.70 5.72
N GLU A 171 8.06 -2.27 6.23
CA GLU A 171 6.76 -2.41 5.56
C GLU A 171 6.74 -1.62 4.23
N PHE A 172 7.28 -0.39 4.21
CA PHE A 172 7.47 0.38 2.98
C PHE A 172 8.24 -0.42 1.94
N CYS A 173 9.42 -0.93 2.31
CA CYS A 173 10.23 -1.73 1.41
C CYS A 173 9.50 -2.97 0.88
N ALA A 174 8.67 -3.60 1.69
CA ALA A 174 7.89 -4.76 1.30
C ALA A 174 6.77 -4.41 0.31
N TYR A 175 6.01 -3.34 0.57
CA TYR A 175 4.93 -2.98 -0.34
C TYR A 175 5.39 -2.24 -1.60
N ALA A 176 6.50 -1.54 -1.56
CA ALA A 176 7.07 -0.86 -2.71
C ALA A 176 7.87 -1.79 -3.64
N PHE A 177 8.25 -2.98 -3.18
CA PHE A 177 9.01 -3.95 -3.96
C PHE A 177 8.35 -4.23 -5.32
N GLY A 178 9.15 -4.20 -6.38
CA GLY A 178 8.66 -4.40 -7.74
C GLY A 178 7.97 -3.20 -8.37
N SER A 179 7.96 -2.03 -7.73
CA SER A 179 7.60 -0.78 -8.39
C SER A 179 8.71 -0.34 -9.35
N PRO A 180 8.39 0.28 -10.50
CA PRO A 180 9.39 0.92 -11.34
C PRO A 180 10.18 1.96 -10.54
N ALA A 181 11.49 1.90 -10.59
CA ALA A 181 12.39 2.77 -9.83
C ALA A 181 13.60 3.19 -10.65
N GLY A 182 14.21 4.32 -10.30
CA GLY A 182 15.44 4.76 -10.91
C GLY A 182 16.63 3.93 -10.43
N LEU A 183 17.45 3.48 -11.34
CA LEU A 183 18.71 2.81 -11.01
C LEU A 183 19.92 3.55 -11.59
N ASP A 184 19.82 4.04 -12.79
CA ASP A 184 20.92 4.47 -13.63
C ASP A 184 20.59 5.72 -14.45
N ASN A 185 19.85 6.66 -13.88
CA ASN A 185 19.28 7.82 -14.58
C ASN A 185 18.28 7.46 -15.69
N ALA A 186 17.92 6.19 -15.84
CA ALA A 186 16.99 5.68 -16.85
C ALA A 186 15.61 5.33 -16.26
N ASN A 187 15.20 5.96 -15.17
CA ASN A 187 13.92 5.72 -14.50
C ASN A 187 12.73 6.25 -15.31
N THR A 188 12.64 5.85 -16.58
CA THR A 188 11.63 6.36 -17.51
C THR A 188 10.22 5.86 -17.22
N ASN A 189 10.08 4.86 -16.36
CA ASN A 189 8.81 4.21 -16.06
C ASN A 189 8.25 4.55 -14.67
N ALA A 190 8.99 5.22 -13.81
CA ALA A 190 8.47 5.75 -12.57
C ALA A 190 7.74 7.07 -12.81
N TRP A 191 6.83 7.42 -11.89
CA TRP A 191 6.08 8.68 -11.98
C TRP A 191 6.98 9.89 -12.12
N SER A 192 8.05 9.96 -11.34
CA SER A 192 9.01 11.07 -11.36
C SER A 192 9.69 11.30 -12.71
N ALA A 193 9.76 10.28 -13.55
CA ALA A 193 10.34 10.39 -14.88
C ALA A 193 9.29 10.68 -15.96
N THR A 194 8.05 10.20 -15.78
CA THR A 194 7.02 10.26 -16.81
C THR A 194 6.15 11.51 -16.74
N SER A 195 6.01 12.13 -15.59
CA SER A 195 5.06 13.24 -15.40
C SER A 195 5.71 14.51 -14.87
N ASN A 196 6.42 14.43 -13.77
CA ASN A 196 7.19 15.55 -13.18
C ASN A 196 6.41 16.88 -13.03
N THR A 197 5.10 16.82 -12.83
CA THR A 197 4.22 18.00 -12.86
C THR A 197 3.46 18.24 -11.57
N GLY A 198 3.86 17.57 -10.49
CA GLY A 198 3.18 17.67 -9.21
C GLY A 198 2.59 16.34 -8.74
N ARG A 199 1.79 16.38 -7.68
CA ARG A 199 1.31 15.16 -7.01
C ARG A 199 0.36 14.29 -7.86
N GLY A 200 -0.36 14.86 -8.82
CA GLY A 200 -1.32 14.13 -9.65
C GLY A 200 -2.42 13.41 -8.86
N VAL A 201 -3.15 12.51 -9.51
CA VAL A 201 -4.12 11.62 -8.88
C VAL A 201 -3.59 10.19 -8.84
N THR A 202 -3.96 9.41 -7.82
CA THR A 202 -3.49 8.04 -7.66
C THR A 202 -3.93 7.14 -8.82
N GLY A 203 -3.02 6.27 -9.28
CA GLY A 203 -3.28 5.33 -10.36
C GLY A 203 -3.32 5.92 -11.76
N SER A 204 -2.96 7.20 -11.97
CA SER A 204 -2.89 7.80 -13.30
C SER A 204 -1.76 7.23 -14.16
N VAL A 205 -0.68 6.72 -13.56
CA VAL A 205 0.40 6.02 -14.27
C VAL A 205 0.16 4.51 -14.21
N VAL A 206 -0.06 3.90 -15.37
CA VAL A 206 -0.50 2.49 -15.49
C VAL A 206 0.51 1.53 -14.88
N ASN A 207 1.79 1.75 -15.11
CA ASN A 207 2.87 0.86 -14.69
C ASN A 207 3.43 1.16 -13.29
N ALA A 208 2.95 2.20 -12.61
CA ALA A 208 3.39 2.53 -11.24
C ALA A 208 2.74 1.61 -10.20
N VAL A 209 2.94 0.31 -10.35
CA VAL A 209 2.35 -0.74 -9.52
C VAL A 209 3.45 -1.65 -9.00
N SER A 210 3.43 -1.95 -7.71
CA SER A 210 4.36 -2.89 -7.08
C SER A 210 3.97 -4.35 -7.32
N SER A 211 4.84 -5.25 -6.93
CA SER A 211 4.61 -6.70 -7.00
C SER A 211 3.42 -7.19 -6.17
N VAL A 212 3.05 -6.44 -5.14
CA VAL A 212 1.91 -6.78 -4.27
C VAL A 212 0.64 -6.02 -4.61
N GLY A 213 0.66 -5.18 -5.66
CA GLY A 213 -0.50 -4.42 -6.13
C GLY A 213 -0.64 -3.02 -5.51
N VAL A 214 0.36 -2.53 -4.79
CA VAL A 214 0.38 -1.16 -4.28
C VAL A 214 0.71 -0.20 -5.41
N VAL A 215 -0.04 0.88 -5.51
CA VAL A 215 0.03 1.85 -6.60
C VAL A 215 0.76 3.10 -6.14
N ASP A 216 1.62 3.65 -7.00
CA ASP A 216 2.34 4.91 -6.79
C ASP A 216 3.27 4.96 -5.55
N ALA A 217 3.79 3.82 -5.09
CA ALA A 217 4.70 3.78 -3.96
C ALA A 217 6.06 4.47 -4.22
N VAL A 218 6.41 4.69 -5.48
CA VAL A 218 7.70 5.27 -5.89
C VAL A 218 7.48 6.45 -6.84
N GLY A 219 8.03 7.60 -6.48
CA GLY A 219 8.20 8.74 -7.38
C GLY A 219 6.98 9.66 -7.55
N ARG A 220 5.88 9.46 -6.84
CA ARG A 220 4.74 10.37 -6.88
C ARG A 220 4.84 11.45 -5.80
N VAL A 221 4.72 11.04 -4.55
CA VAL A 221 5.02 11.85 -3.36
C VAL A 221 5.85 11.01 -2.41
N TRP A 222 6.65 11.65 -1.59
CA TRP A 222 7.24 10.99 -0.44
C TRP A 222 6.13 10.47 0.48
N GLU A 223 6.35 9.33 1.11
CA GLU A 223 5.40 8.77 2.08
C GLU A 223 5.98 8.87 3.49
N TRP A 224 5.25 9.54 4.41
CA TRP A 224 5.58 9.55 5.83
C TRP A 224 5.58 8.13 6.39
N LEU A 225 6.59 7.82 7.20
CA LEU A 225 6.72 6.57 7.93
C LEU A 225 6.54 6.78 9.44
N ASP A 226 6.37 5.68 10.17
CA ASP A 226 6.14 5.71 11.62
C ASP A 226 7.41 6.04 12.43
N GLU A 227 8.58 5.87 11.83
CA GLU A 227 9.84 6.09 12.52
C GLU A 227 10.13 7.56 12.76
N LEU A 228 10.33 7.89 14.02
CA LEU A 228 10.93 9.13 14.50
C LEU A 228 12.36 8.86 14.96
N ILE A 229 13.30 9.60 14.43
CA ILE A 229 14.71 9.47 14.74
C ILE A 229 15.26 10.79 15.29
N THR A 230 16.19 10.71 16.23
CA THR A 230 17.01 11.85 16.62
C THR A 230 18.33 11.75 15.91
N ARG A 231 18.66 12.76 15.14
CA ARG A 231 19.97 12.86 14.51
C ARG A 231 20.85 13.76 15.35
N ALA A 232 21.96 13.20 15.81
CA ALA A 232 23.06 13.95 16.41
C ALA A 232 24.17 14.02 15.36
N GLU A 233 24.59 15.22 15.02
CA GLU A 233 25.77 15.43 14.21
C GLU A 233 26.98 15.63 15.10
N HIS A 234 28.08 14.96 14.77
CA HIS A 234 29.36 15.22 15.35
C HIS A 234 30.21 16.05 14.38
N ALA A 235 30.48 17.29 14.72
CA ALA A 235 31.12 18.26 13.83
C ALA A 235 32.52 17.85 13.34
N THR A 236 33.13 16.84 13.94
CA THR A 236 34.46 16.33 13.59
C THR A 236 34.45 14.99 12.86
N ASN A 237 33.29 14.40 12.61
CA ASN A 237 33.22 13.14 11.87
C ASN A 237 33.11 13.43 10.36
N ALA A 238 34.26 13.71 9.75
CA ALA A 238 34.38 13.97 8.32
C ALA A 238 33.88 12.80 7.45
N ASP A 239 33.99 11.55 7.93
CA ASP A 239 33.57 10.37 7.19
C ASP A 239 32.06 10.23 7.10
N TYR A 240 31.33 10.77 8.06
CA TYR A 240 29.87 10.73 8.08
C TYR A 240 29.25 11.87 7.26
N HIS A 241 29.99 12.95 7.08
CA HIS A 241 29.53 14.20 6.44
C HIS A 241 30.40 14.69 5.32
N ALA A 242 31.43 13.97 4.98
CA ALA A 242 32.56 14.44 4.19
C ALA A 242 32.22 15.13 2.88
N SER A 243 31.01 15.08 2.44
CA SER A 243 30.62 15.67 1.16
C SER A 243 29.20 16.23 1.19
N VAL A 244 28.57 16.23 2.33
CA VAL A 244 27.12 16.22 2.33
C VAL A 244 26.53 17.51 2.76
N ALA A 245 26.75 18.49 1.98
CA ALA A 245 25.81 19.60 1.98
C ALA A 245 24.42 19.11 1.53
N TRP A 246 24.32 18.22 0.54
CA TRP A 246 23.07 17.72 -0.04
C TRP A 246 23.38 16.44 -0.78
N GLY A 247 22.76 15.31 -0.45
CA GLY A 247 23.06 14.21 -1.30
C GLY A 247 22.40 12.88 -1.06
N TRP A 248 22.10 12.27 -2.15
CA TRP A 248 21.86 10.85 -2.33
C TRP A 248 23.19 10.11 -2.39
N ASP A 249 23.98 10.20 -1.35
CA ASP A 249 25.39 9.79 -1.39
C ASP A 249 25.59 8.34 -1.00
N LYS A 250 24.59 7.68 -0.42
CA LYS A 250 24.72 6.29 0.01
C LYS A 250 23.51 5.47 -0.40
N LYS A 251 23.76 4.19 -0.69
CA LYS A 251 22.71 3.23 -0.90
C LYS A 251 21.94 3.01 0.40
N SER A 252 20.64 2.85 0.30
CA SER A 252 19.80 2.47 1.43
C SER A 252 20.28 1.16 2.06
N PRO A 253 20.22 1.00 3.38
CA PRO A 253 20.68 -0.21 4.07
C PRO A 253 19.92 -1.47 3.65
N LEU A 254 18.70 -1.34 3.13
CA LEU A 254 17.91 -2.46 2.62
C LEU A 254 17.99 -2.61 1.09
N ASN A 255 18.90 -1.87 0.44
CA ASN A 255 19.10 -1.96 -0.98
C ASN A 255 19.76 -3.29 -1.34
N THR A 256 19.08 -4.15 -2.10
CA THR A 256 19.63 -5.41 -2.62
C THR A 256 20.49 -5.22 -3.87
N GLY A 257 20.45 -4.05 -4.48
CA GLY A 257 21.56 -3.49 -5.28
C GLY A 257 21.62 -3.81 -6.75
N GLU A 258 20.83 -4.74 -7.28
CA GLU A 258 21.08 -5.20 -8.64
C GLU A 258 19.95 -4.94 -9.63
N LYS A 259 18.75 -4.68 -9.17
CA LYS A 259 17.58 -4.53 -10.04
C LYS A 259 16.89 -3.20 -9.83
N SER A 260 16.45 -2.58 -10.92
CA SER A 260 15.86 -1.24 -10.91
C SER A 260 14.62 -1.10 -10.02
N TYR A 261 13.93 -2.19 -9.72
CA TYR A 261 12.75 -2.20 -8.86
C TYR A 261 13.06 -2.44 -7.37
N ASP A 262 14.30 -2.63 -6.99
CA ASP A 262 14.69 -2.92 -5.60
C ASP A 262 15.92 -2.12 -5.18
N VAL A 263 15.95 -0.87 -5.57
CA VAL A 263 17.04 0.06 -5.27
C VAL A 263 16.53 1.31 -4.59
N GLY A 264 17.43 2.08 -4.05
CA GLY A 264 17.19 3.39 -3.47
C GLY A 264 18.40 3.91 -2.74
N ASN A 265 18.44 5.20 -2.57
CA ASN A 265 19.50 5.91 -1.87
C ASN A 265 18.97 6.48 -0.57
N ILE A 266 19.87 6.73 0.38
CA ILE A 266 19.57 7.51 1.57
C ILE A 266 19.82 8.97 1.26
N TYR A 267 18.85 9.81 1.53
CA TYR A 267 19.02 11.24 1.61
C TYR A 267 19.28 11.64 3.05
N GLN A 268 20.46 12.12 3.32
CA GLN A 268 20.88 12.60 4.63
C GLN A 268 21.34 14.05 4.53
N TYR A 269 20.78 14.89 5.38
CA TYR A 269 21.17 16.28 5.54
C TYR A 269 21.23 16.64 7.01
N TYR A 270 21.90 17.74 7.35
CA TYR A 270 22.00 18.21 8.72
C TYR A 270 20.62 18.43 9.35
N ALA A 271 20.20 17.51 10.20
CA ALA A 271 19.05 17.70 11.06
C ALA A 271 19.51 17.50 12.50
N TYR A 272 19.60 18.57 13.24
CA TYR A 272 20.05 18.55 14.62
C TYR A 272 18.95 18.19 15.63
N SER A 273 17.83 17.70 15.17
CA SER A 273 16.68 17.46 16.03
C SER A 273 15.88 16.25 15.57
N LEU A 274 14.68 16.10 16.11
CA LEU A 274 13.74 15.07 15.76
C LEU A 274 13.41 15.11 14.26
N ALA A 275 13.60 13.99 13.57
CA ALA A 275 13.20 13.79 12.19
C ALA A 275 12.24 12.64 12.07
N ALA A 276 11.26 12.74 11.17
CA ALA A 276 10.42 11.65 10.74
C ALA A 276 10.91 11.12 9.39
N LEU A 277 10.96 9.82 9.22
CA LEU A 277 11.38 9.22 7.95
C LEU A 277 10.31 9.41 6.89
N ILE A 278 10.76 9.65 5.65
CA ILE A 278 9.92 9.58 4.46
C ILE A 278 10.58 8.69 3.41
N ALA A 279 9.78 8.00 2.60
CA ALA A 279 10.30 7.02 1.66
C ALA A 279 9.71 7.14 0.24
N GLY A 280 10.33 6.49 -0.74
CA GLY A 280 9.86 6.34 -2.11
C GLY A 280 10.34 7.38 -3.10
N GLY A 281 10.51 8.61 -2.67
CA GLY A 281 10.79 9.74 -3.56
C GLY A 281 9.53 10.38 -4.16
N ASN A 282 9.66 11.60 -4.65
CA ASN A 282 8.58 12.35 -5.29
C ASN A 282 8.83 12.57 -6.78
N TRP A 283 7.91 13.26 -7.44
CA TRP A 283 7.96 13.60 -8.88
C TRP A 283 9.19 14.37 -9.34
N ASN A 284 9.99 14.95 -8.42
CA ASN A 284 11.21 15.72 -8.75
C ASN A 284 12.50 14.94 -8.52
N ASN A 285 12.44 13.73 -7.97
CA ASN A 285 13.65 13.03 -7.55
C ASN A 285 14.27 12.14 -8.65
N GLY A 286 13.58 11.95 -9.79
CA GLY A 286 14.14 11.22 -10.95
C GLY A 286 14.70 9.86 -10.56
N ALA A 287 15.97 9.62 -10.91
CA ALA A 287 16.68 8.37 -10.63
C ALA A 287 16.92 8.10 -9.13
N ASN A 288 16.71 9.07 -8.26
CA ASN A 288 16.83 8.87 -6.82
C ASN A 288 15.58 8.25 -6.17
N CYS A 289 14.47 8.17 -6.91
CA CYS A 289 13.31 7.43 -6.47
C CYS A 289 13.59 5.93 -6.42
N GLY A 290 12.99 5.23 -5.49
CA GLY A 290 13.14 3.79 -5.43
C GLY A 290 12.37 3.13 -4.30
N ALA A 291 12.16 1.82 -4.44
CA ALA A 291 11.52 1.00 -3.42
C ALA A 291 12.32 0.91 -2.10
N ARG A 292 13.55 1.40 -2.10
CA ARG A 292 14.43 1.50 -0.92
C ARG A 292 14.86 2.93 -0.61
N ALA A 293 14.36 3.92 -1.36
CA ALA A 293 14.70 5.31 -1.12
C ALA A 293 14.10 5.78 0.21
N VAL A 294 14.95 6.41 1.04
CA VAL A 294 14.56 6.97 2.34
C VAL A 294 15.22 8.32 2.57
N ASN A 295 14.50 9.24 3.16
CA ASN A 295 14.99 10.56 3.51
C ASN A 295 14.85 10.76 5.02
N CYS A 296 15.93 11.18 5.64
CA CYS A 296 16.10 11.27 7.10
C CYS A 296 16.15 12.71 7.62
N ASN A 297 15.76 13.73 6.84
CA ASN A 297 15.95 15.12 7.25
C ASN A 297 14.67 15.94 7.41
N ASN A 298 13.50 15.30 7.37
CA ASN A 298 12.25 16.02 7.53
C ASN A 298 11.78 16.05 8.97
N TYR A 299 11.50 17.25 9.48
CA TYR A 299 10.89 17.38 10.79
C TYR A 299 9.42 16.96 10.76
N PRO A 300 8.91 16.31 11.81
CA PRO A 300 7.52 15.83 11.84
C PRO A 300 6.49 16.95 11.73
N TRP A 301 6.82 18.19 11.98
CA TRP A 301 5.96 19.37 11.81
C TRP A 301 6.05 20.02 10.42
N ASN A 302 6.90 19.51 9.52
CA ASN A 302 7.03 20.05 8.18
C ASN A 302 5.73 19.83 7.37
N VAL A 303 5.31 20.91 6.71
CA VAL A 303 4.14 20.94 5.82
C VAL A 303 4.64 21.07 4.38
N ASN A 304 4.92 19.95 3.74
CA ASN A 304 5.50 19.89 2.40
C ASN A 304 4.50 19.35 1.38
N THR A 305 4.32 20.05 0.27
CA THR A 305 3.35 19.69 -0.78
C THR A 305 3.66 18.39 -1.51
N ASN A 306 4.89 17.91 -1.38
CA ASN A 306 5.40 16.69 -2.01
C ASN A 306 5.52 15.49 -1.05
N ILE A 307 4.95 15.59 0.17
CA ILE A 307 4.93 14.51 1.14
C ILE A 307 3.48 14.16 1.47
N GLY A 308 3.12 12.92 1.24
CA GLY A 308 1.84 12.32 1.57
C GLY A 308 2.01 11.17 2.56
N ALA A 309 1.05 10.25 2.60
CA ALA A 309 1.13 9.04 3.40
C ALA A 309 0.27 7.91 2.83
N ARG A 310 0.49 6.74 3.38
CA ARG A 310 -0.28 5.51 3.18
C ARG A 310 -0.62 4.91 4.53
N GLY A 311 -1.79 4.31 4.68
CA GLY A 311 -2.18 3.66 5.92
C GLY A 311 -1.78 2.19 5.96
N ALA A 312 -1.39 1.72 7.15
CA ALA A 312 -1.21 0.31 7.47
C ALA A 312 -2.18 -0.10 8.59
N CYS A 313 -2.52 -1.38 8.64
CA CYS A 313 -3.43 -1.92 9.65
C CYS A 313 -3.09 -3.38 9.95
N ASP A 314 -3.23 -3.77 11.21
CA ASP A 314 -3.00 -5.16 11.61
C ASP A 314 -4.15 -6.08 11.18
N LEU A 315 -3.81 -7.34 10.96
CA LEU A 315 -4.78 -8.43 10.75
C LEU A 315 -5.69 -8.58 11.97
N VAL A 316 -6.97 -8.84 11.73
CA VAL A 316 -7.85 -9.35 12.79
C VAL A 316 -7.30 -10.69 13.28
N ARG A 317 -6.86 -10.74 14.51
CA ARG A 317 -6.55 -12.03 15.17
C ARG A 317 -7.87 -12.62 15.62
N THR A 318 -8.34 -13.64 14.94
CA THR A 318 -9.35 -14.53 15.51
C THR A 318 -8.64 -15.23 16.66
N LEU A 319 -8.96 -14.85 17.91
CA LEU A 319 -8.60 -15.68 19.05
C LEU A 319 -9.24 -17.04 18.74
N GLN A 320 -8.42 -18.05 18.41
CA GLN A 320 -8.89 -19.40 18.56
C GLN A 320 -9.31 -19.49 20.02
N ALA A 321 -10.58 -19.70 20.26
CA ALA A 321 -11.04 -20.06 21.58
C ALA A 321 -10.23 -21.31 21.94
N GLN A 322 -9.22 -21.14 22.79
CA GLN A 322 -8.68 -22.29 23.51
C GLN A 322 -9.88 -22.95 24.15
N SER A 323 -10.13 -24.20 23.77
CA SER A 323 -11.25 -24.92 24.38
C SER A 323 -11.09 -24.78 25.90
N SER A 324 -12.15 -24.42 26.59
CA SER A 324 -12.12 -24.27 28.06
C SER A 324 -11.47 -25.48 28.75
N THR A 325 -11.49 -26.63 28.11
CA THR A 325 -10.85 -27.86 28.50
C THR A 325 -9.31 -27.79 28.52
N GLU A 326 -8.68 -27.14 27.53
CA GLU A 326 -7.20 -27.03 27.50
C GLU A 326 -6.70 -26.00 28.51
N TYR A 327 -7.43 -24.89 28.71
CA TYR A 327 -7.11 -23.89 29.71
C TYR A 327 -7.12 -24.49 31.13
N TRP A 328 -8.13 -25.30 31.48
CA TRP A 328 -8.23 -25.95 32.80
C TRP A 328 -7.24 -27.09 32.98
N GLN A 329 -6.80 -27.78 31.94
CA GLN A 329 -5.75 -28.80 32.02
C GLN A 329 -4.36 -28.20 32.26
N GLY A 330 -4.07 -27.00 31.73
CA GLY A 330 -2.83 -26.28 32.01
C GLY A 330 -2.69 -25.83 33.46
N LEU A 331 -3.78 -25.43 34.12
CA LEU A 331 -3.79 -24.99 35.50
C LEU A 331 -3.70 -26.14 36.55
N ARG A 332 -3.94 -27.39 36.14
CA ARG A 332 -3.83 -28.57 37.03
C ARG A 332 -2.45 -29.22 37.08
N LYS A 333 -1.50 -28.74 36.28
CA LYS A 333 -0.13 -29.27 36.19
C LYS A 333 0.93 -28.31 36.74
N GLY A 334 0.54 -27.22 37.39
CA GLY A 334 1.39 -26.29 38.11
C GLY A 334 1.39 -26.51 39.62
#